data_bf60b4f24fecc0bb7fe29d5cbcedf743
#
_entry.id   bf60b4f24fecc0bb7fe29d5cbcedf743
#
_cell.length_a   1.000
_cell.length_b   1.000
_cell.length_c   1.000
_cell.angle_alpha   90.00
_cell.angle_beta   90.00
_cell.angle_gamma   90.00
#
_symmetry.space_group_name_H-M   'P 1'
#
loop_
_entity.id
_entity.type
_entity.pdbx_description
1 polymer ?
#
loop_
_entity_poly.entity_id
_entity_poly.type
_entity_poly.pdbx_seq_one_letter_code
_entity_poly.pdbx_strand_id
1 'polypeptide(L)'
;AEKVNDIAYGKNRALLAWYTVDGIFTRKSSSSRPRHLTNDDLSNHYTRGVSYKEIFPNKELGTNDNTTLPVLNLAFYPNERGPYNLDAENVNSDGTLGNPEKRWGGVMRKIEPSDLESANYEYIEFWLLDPYLEDETAEGGDLYFNLGEISEDILKDERKFFENGMPVDGDMSKVDTTVWGKVPRTQSTGYAFDAQNRELQDVGLNGLSTEEEQIFPTYADYLNKLRAKLSGETISKMMDDPFSPFNDPAGDNYHYFRGDDYDAKELDILSRYKRYNGTEGNSQESDQRYATAGKSTPDVEDINGDNTLNEYKISLRPKDLQVGVNNIVDERTPEVTLMNGDKEKVKWYLFKIPIKDYEKRVGAIRDFKTVRFMRMYMTGFRKSTVL
;
A
#
# COMPACT_ATOMS: atom_id res chain seq x y z
N ALA A 1 -1.30 -23.32 12.54
CA ALA A 1 -0.77 -23.26 11.17
C ALA A 1 -1.87 -22.70 10.28
N GLU A 2 -1.55 -21.70 9.50
CA GLU A 2 -2.44 -21.14 8.48
C GLU A 2 -2.73 -22.25 7.44
N LYS A 3 -3.99 -22.40 7.08
CA LYS A 3 -4.39 -23.42 6.11
C LYS A 3 -4.22 -22.86 4.70
N VAL A 4 -3.66 -23.69 3.83
CA VAL A 4 -3.61 -23.42 2.38
C VAL A 4 -5.04 -23.37 1.83
N ASN A 5 -5.29 -22.46 0.90
CA ASN A 5 -6.62 -22.23 0.30
C ASN A 5 -7.72 -21.80 1.30
N ASP A 6 -7.33 -21.15 2.40
CA ASP A 6 -8.30 -20.57 3.34
C ASP A 6 -8.69 -19.16 2.91
N ILE A 7 -9.88 -18.97 2.38
CA ILE A 7 -10.42 -17.68 1.97
C ILE A 7 -10.52 -16.66 3.12
N ALA A 8 -10.50 -17.12 4.37
CA ALA A 8 -10.46 -16.24 5.53
C ALA A 8 -9.06 -15.66 5.81
N TYR A 9 -8.03 -16.10 5.12
CA TYR A 9 -6.66 -15.61 5.31
C TYR A 9 -6.54 -14.10 5.17
N GLY A 10 -7.15 -13.51 4.12
CA GLY A 10 -7.15 -12.07 3.85
C GLY A 10 -8.13 -11.23 4.68
N LYS A 11 -8.99 -11.82 5.52
CA LYS A 11 -10.12 -11.12 6.15
C LYS A 11 -9.74 -9.93 7.04
N ASN A 12 -8.54 -9.90 7.57
CA ASN A 12 -8.04 -8.77 8.37
C ASN A 12 -7.21 -7.77 7.57
N ARG A 13 -7.04 -7.98 6.26
CA ARG A 13 -6.31 -7.04 5.40
C ARG A 13 -7.16 -5.81 5.15
N ALA A 14 -6.65 -4.64 5.53
CA ALA A 14 -7.26 -3.35 5.26
C ALA A 14 -6.52 -2.62 4.14
N LEU A 15 -7.11 -1.55 3.64
CA LEU A 15 -6.52 -0.75 2.58
C LEU A 15 -5.28 -0.02 3.10
N LEU A 16 -4.16 -0.22 2.41
CA LEU A 16 -2.93 0.54 2.56
C LEU A 16 -2.52 1.05 1.18
N ALA A 17 -2.43 2.37 1.05
CA ALA A 17 -1.84 3.01 -0.11
C ALA A 17 -0.42 3.47 0.23
N TRP A 18 0.54 3.21 -0.67
CA TRP A 18 1.93 3.61 -0.53
C TRP A 18 2.42 4.30 -1.79
N TYR A 19 2.97 5.50 -1.64
CA TYR A 19 3.30 6.35 -2.78
C TYR A 19 4.26 7.46 -2.39
N THR A 20 4.86 8.10 -3.38
CA THR A 20 5.48 9.42 -3.27
C THR A 20 4.59 10.42 -4.00
N VAL A 21 4.23 11.50 -3.35
CA VAL A 21 3.35 12.52 -3.96
C VAL A 21 4.05 13.15 -5.16
N ASP A 22 3.37 13.17 -6.30
CA ASP A 22 3.91 13.70 -7.55
C ASP A 22 4.15 15.21 -7.48
N GLY A 23 5.15 15.65 -8.22
CA GLY A 23 5.54 17.07 -8.30
C GLY A 23 4.43 18.00 -8.80
N ILE A 24 3.40 17.49 -9.49
CA ILE A 24 2.26 18.33 -9.90
C ILE A 24 1.48 18.88 -8.70
N PHE A 25 1.50 18.16 -7.57
CA PHE A 25 0.84 18.55 -6.31
C PHE A 25 1.77 19.26 -5.33
N THR A 26 3.10 19.14 -5.48
CA THR A 26 4.06 19.70 -4.52
C THR A 26 4.75 20.97 -5.00
N ARG A 27 4.59 21.36 -6.26
CA ARG A 27 5.21 22.58 -6.84
C ARG A 27 4.26 23.76 -6.77
N LYS A 28 4.81 24.97 -6.55
CA LYS A 28 4.03 26.23 -6.50
C LYS A 28 3.21 26.49 -7.76
N SER A 29 3.75 26.17 -8.93
CA SER A 29 3.05 26.35 -10.20
C SER A 29 3.14 25.06 -11.01
N SER A 30 2.00 24.56 -11.43
CA SER A 30 1.89 23.45 -12.37
C SER A 30 0.65 23.66 -13.23
N SER A 31 0.83 23.79 -14.54
CA SER A 31 -0.28 23.89 -15.50
C SER A 31 -1.08 22.60 -15.63
N SER A 32 -0.50 21.49 -15.15
CA SER A 32 -1.10 20.15 -15.19
C SER A 32 -1.87 19.77 -13.93
N ARG A 33 -1.85 20.64 -12.91
CA ARG A 33 -2.60 20.40 -11.67
C ARG A 33 -4.10 20.58 -11.89
N PRO A 34 -4.96 19.72 -11.29
CA PRO A 34 -6.41 19.92 -11.27
C PRO A 34 -6.78 21.31 -10.73
N ARG A 35 -7.71 22.00 -11.40
CA ARG A 35 -8.01 23.41 -11.12
C ARG A 35 -8.71 23.64 -9.76
N HIS A 36 -9.42 22.66 -9.24
CA HIS A 36 -10.11 22.75 -7.95
C HIS A 36 -9.15 22.71 -6.76
N LEU A 37 -7.93 22.14 -6.93
CA LEU A 37 -6.94 22.07 -5.86
C LEU A 37 -6.34 23.46 -5.60
N THR A 38 -6.66 23.99 -4.43
CA THR A 38 -6.23 25.31 -3.95
C THR A 38 -4.86 25.25 -3.27
N ASN A 39 -4.32 26.41 -2.90
CA ASN A 39 -3.10 26.44 -2.11
C ASN A 39 -3.30 25.86 -0.69
N ASP A 40 -4.51 25.91 -0.14
CA ASP A 40 -4.83 25.28 1.13
C ASP A 40 -4.77 23.75 1.01
N ASP A 41 -5.32 23.16 -0.05
CA ASP A 41 -5.20 21.73 -0.33
C ASP A 41 -3.75 21.27 -0.47
N LEU A 42 -2.88 22.12 -1.03
CA LEU A 42 -1.45 21.84 -1.16
C LEU A 42 -0.64 22.09 0.14
N SER A 43 -1.27 22.68 1.13
CA SER A 43 -0.68 22.96 2.45
C SER A 43 -0.94 21.86 3.46
N ASN A 44 -1.71 20.85 3.10
CA ASN A 44 -2.00 19.66 3.89
C ASN A 44 -0.71 18.88 4.21
N HIS A 45 -0.44 18.60 5.48
CA HIS A 45 0.77 17.93 5.93
C HIS A 45 0.90 16.49 5.44
N TYR A 46 -0.20 15.81 5.12
CA TYR A 46 -0.19 14.45 4.57
C TYR A 46 0.29 14.37 3.12
N THR A 47 0.27 15.49 2.36
CA THR A 47 0.50 15.48 0.91
C THR A 47 1.39 16.59 0.41
N ARG A 48 1.81 17.54 1.24
CA ARG A 48 2.66 18.67 0.84
C ARG A 48 4.07 18.25 0.44
N GLY A 49 4.74 19.09 -0.31
CA GLY A 49 6.16 18.94 -0.57
C GLY A 49 6.99 19.18 0.69
N VAL A 50 7.99 18.35 0.93
CA VAL A 50 8.94 18.46 2.04
C VAL A 50 10.27 18.99 1.53
N SER A 51 10.76 20.09 2.12
CA SER A 51 12.09 20.61 1.78
C SER A 51 13.20 19.79 2.45
N TYR A 52 14.32 19.59 1.74
CA TYR A 52 15.52 19.01 2.36
C TYR A 52 15.94 19.71 3.65
N LYS A 53 15.76 21.04 3.72
CA LYS A 53 16.15 21.83 4.89
C LYS A 53 15.32 21.58 6.14
N GLU A 54 14.16 20.97 6.02
CA GLU A 54 13.35 20.57 7.18
C GLU A 54 14.09 19.56 8.05
N ILE A 55 14.79 18.62 7.41
CA ILE A 55 15.51 17.54 8.09
C ILE A 55 17.01 17.84 8.14
N PHE A 56 17.57 18.39 7.04
CA PHE A 56 18.99 18.65 6.87
C PHE A 56 19.27 20.15 6.70
N PRO A 57 19.13 20.97 7.75
CA PRO A 57 19.20 22.44 7.63
C PRO A 57 20.56 22.95 7.14
N ASN A 58 21.63 22.22 7.40
CA ASN A 58 23.00 22.57 7.01
C ASN A 58 23.42 22.00 5.65
N LYS A 59 22.53 21.29 4.95
CA LYS A 59 22.85 20.74 3.64
C LYS A 59 22.93 21.89 2.62
N GLU A 60 24.09 22.06 2.01
CA GLU A 60 24.27 22.95 0.87
C GLU A 60 23.69 22.28 -0.38
N LEU A 61 22.78 22.98 -1.04
CA LEU A 61 22.16 22.54 -2.29
C LEU A 61 22.73 23.35 -3.42
N GLY A 62 23.23 22.69 -4.46
CA GLY A 62 23.67 23.32 -5.70
C GLY A 62 22.49 23.94 -6.47
N THR A 63 22.78 24.79 -7.43
CA THR A 63 21.76 25.49 -8.22
C THR A 63 20.81 24.57 -8.99
N ASN A 64 21.26 23.35 -9.32
CA ASN A 64 20.51 22.36 -10.07
C ASN A 64 19.98 21.21 -9.18
N ASP A 65 20.20 21.27 -7.86
CA ASP A 65 19.75 20.21 -6.96
C ASP A 65 18.24 20.30 -6.73
N ASN A 66 17.61 19.17 -6.57
CA ASN A 66 16.22 19.11 -6.15
C ASN A 66 16.13 19.62 -4.69
N THR A 67 15.32 20.63 -4.48
CA THR A 67 15.09 21.21 -3.15
C THR A 67 14.04 20.46 -2.34
N THR A 68 13.28 19.57 -3.00
CA THR A 68 12.21 18.78 -2.40
C THR A 68 12.72 17.38 -2.11
N LEU A 69 12.58 16.93 -0.87
CA LEU A 69 12.89 15.57 -0.43
C LEU A 69 11.77 14.62 -0.89
N PRO A 70 12.08 13.55 -1.61
CA PRO A 70 11.09 12.51 -1.87
C PRO A 70 10.74 11.81 -0.54
N VAL A 71 9.45 11.75 -0.23
CA VAL A 71 8.91 11.13 0.99
C VAL A 71 8.06 9.94 0.60
N LEU A 72 8.27 8.79 1.24
CA LEU A 72 7.37 7.65 1.15
C LEU A 72 6.18 7.92 2.07
N ASN A 73 4.98 7.92 1.51
CA ASN A 73 3.75 8.02 2.28
C ASN A 73 3.12 6.64 2.41
N LEU A 74 2.66 6.32 3.62
CA LEU A 74 1.88 5.12 3.93
C LEU A 74 0.52 5.58 4.46
N ALA A 75 -0.51 5.52 3.63
CA ALA A 75 -1.88 5.88 4.01
C ALA A 75 -2.67 4.61 4.34
N PHE A 76 -2.92 4.39 5.62
CA PHE A 76 -3.60 3.21 6.15
C PHE A 76 -5.04 3.53 6.53
N TYR A 77 -5.98 2.74 6.01
CA TYR A 77 -7.43 2.90 6.19
C TYR A 77 -8.02 1.65 6.85
N PRO A 78 -7.99 1.53 8.19
CA PRO A 78 -8.35 0.29 8.90
C PRO A 78 -9.82 -0.09 8.75
N ASN A 79 -10.71 0.85 8.40
CA ASN A 79 -12.12 0.61 8.15
C ASN A 79 -12.45 0.32 6.68
N GLU A 80 -11.47 0.40 5.79
CA GLU A 80 -11.65 0.12 4.37
C GLU A 80 -11.02 -1.22 3.98
N ARG A 81 -11.69 -1.93 3.09
CA ARG A 81 -11.27 -3.25 2.62
C ARG A 81 -9.98 -3.16 1.80
N GLY A 82 -8.99 -3.96 2.16
CA GLY A 82 -7.81 -4.21 1.33
C GLY A 82 -8.04 -5.29 0.27
N PRO A 83 -7.08 -5.49 -0.64
CA PRO A 83 -7.18 -6.49 -1.69
C PRO A 83 -7.42 -7.90 -1.12
N TYR A 84 -8.28 -8.67 -1.79
CA TYR A 84 -8.62 -10.05 -1.44
C TYR A 84 -9.14 -10.24 0.00
N ASN A 85 -9.69 -9.19 0.59
CA ASN A 85 -10.40 -9.27 1.85
C ASN A 85 -11.89 -9.56 1.60
N LEU A 86 -12.31 -10.78 1.92
CA LEU A 86 -13.68 -11.27 1.74
C LEU A 86 -14.43 -11.40 3.07
N ASP A 87 -14.14 -10.51 4.03
CA ASP A 87 -14.83 -10.46 5.33
C ASP A 87 -16.23 -9.86 5.18
N ALA A 88 -17.25 -10.72 5.10
CA ALA A 88 -18.65 -10.30 5.14
C ALA A 88 -19.23 -10.35 6.57
N GLU A 89 -18.51 -10.90 7.55
CA GLU A 89 -19.00 -11.08 8.92
C GLU A 89 -18.86 -9.80 9.75
N ASN A 90 -17.73 -9.11 9.63
CA ASN A 90 -17.40 -7.92 10.41
C ASN A 90 -17.55 -6.65 9.58
N VAL A 91 -18.66 -6.51 8.86
CA VAL A 91 -19.02 -5.32 8.10
C VAL A 91 -20.11 -4.55 8.87
N ASN A 92 -19.91 -3.25 9.01
CA ASN A 92 -20.88 -2.34 9.63
C ASN A 92 -22.08 -2.09 8.70
N SER A 93 -23.14 -1.49 9.23
CA SER A 93 -24.36 -1.18 8.45
C SER A 93 -24.15 -0.18 7.31
N ASP A 94 -23.07 0.59 7.34
CA ASP A 94 -22.66 1.53 6.30
C ASP A 94 -21.73 0.92 5.23
N GLY A 95 -21.40 -0.37 5.38
CA GLY A 95 -20.50 -1.09 4.47
C GLY A 95 -19.02 -1.04 4.83
N THR A 96 -18.62 -0.29 5.85
CA THR A 96 -17.23 -0.24 6.33
C THR A 96 -16.86 -1.48 7.14
N LEU A 97 -15.55 -1.76 7.26
CA LEU A 97 -15.06 -2.85 8.10
C LEU A 97 -15.15 -2.49 9.59
N GLY A 98 -15.68 -3.40 10.39
CA GLY A 98 -15.60 -3.37 11.85
C GLY A 98 -14.24 -3.84 12.38
N ASN A 99 -14.03 -3.67 13.70
CA ASN A 99 -12.81 -4.06 14.41
C ASN A 99 -11.52 -3.49 13.78
N PRO A 100 -11.44 -2.18 13.55
CA PRO A 100 -10.31 -1.54 12.85
C PRO A 100 -8.96 -1.83 13.52
N GLU A 101 -8.92 -1.95 14.85
CA GLU A 101 -7.70 -2.24 15.62
C GLU A 101 -7.11 -3.63 15.36
N LYS A 102 -7.88 -4.56 14.75
CA LYS A 102 -7.42 -5.89 14.36
C LYS A 102 -6.98 -5.98 12.91
N ARG A 103 -7.20 -4.92 12.16
CA ARG A 103 -6.86 -4.85 10.74
C ARG A 103 -5.39 -4.52 10.56
N TRP A 104 -4.84 -4.96 9.44
CA TRP A 104 -3.47 -4.68 9.07
C TRP A 104 -3.35 -4.37 7.57
N GLY A 105 -2.33 -3.61 7.22
CA GLY A 105 -1.89 -3.38 5.86
C GLY A 105 -0.37 -3.32 5.82
N GLY A 106 0.24 -3.87 4.79
CA GLY A 106 1.69 -3.96 4.72
C GLY A 106 2.23 -3.89 3.31
N VAL A 107 3.51 -3.59 3.21
CA VAL A 107 4.30 -3.55 1.97
C VAL A 107 5.57 -4.35 2.17
N MET A 108 6.07 -4.98 1.11
CA MET A 108 7.29 -5.76 1.12
C MET A 108 8.22 -5.31 -0.01
N ARG A 109 9.51 -5.34 0.26
CA ARG A 109 10.54 -5.03 -0.72
C ARG A 109 11.71 -5.99 -0.57
N LYS A 110 12.22 -6.47 -1.70
CA LYS A 110 13.52 -7.12 -1.77
C LYS A 110 14.61 -6.11 -1.46
N ILE A 111 15.63 -6.52 -0.67
CA ILE A 111 16.78 -5.70 -0.33
C ILE A 111 18.08 -6.32 -0.84
N GLU A 112 19.01 -5.46 -1.21
CA GLU A 112 20.35 -5.85 -1.64
C GLU A 112 21.37 -4.89 -1.00
N PRO A 113 22.52 -5.41 -0.50
CA PRO A 113 22.89 -6.83 -0.44
C PRO A 113 22.09 -7.59 0.64
N SER A 114 21.95 -8.91 0.47
CA SER A 114 21.25 -9.78 1.44
C SER A 114 22.10 -10.12 2.68
N ASP A 115 23.40 -10.01 2.62
CA ASP A 115 24.31 -10.17 3.76
C ASP A 115 24.54 -8.82 4.45
N LEU A 116 23.68 -8.53 5.42
CA LEU A 116 23.74 -7.27 6.18
C LEU A 116 24.94 -7.23 7.12
N GLU A 117 25.46 -8.38 7.58
CA GLU A 117 26.65 -8.45 8.44
C GLU A 117 27.90 -8.05 7.67
N SER A 118 28.13 -8.64 6.50
CA SER A 118 29.27 -8.30 5.65
C SER A 118 29.20 -6.85 5.12
N ALA A 119 27.98 -6.32 4.94
CA ALA A 119 27.76 -4.95 4.53
C ALA A 119 27.83 -3.94 5.68
N ASN A 120 28.03 -4.40 6.93
CA ASN A 120 28.05 -3.59 8.15
C ASN A 120 26.78 -2.74 8.35
N TYR A 121 25.61 -3.27 7.98
CA TYR A 121 24.33 -2.66 8.35
C TYR A 121 24.02 -2.96 9.82
N GLU A 122 23.84 -1.92 10.60
CA GLU A 122 23.62 -2.04 12.05
C GLU A 122 22.23 -1.58 12.48
N TYR A 123 21.58 -0.76 11.67
CA TYR A 123 20.33 -0.11 12.04
C TYR A 123 19.32 -0.09 10.88
N ILE A 124 18.03 -0.11 11.26
CA ILE A 124 16.95 0.44 10.43
C ILE A 124 16.82 1.90 10.87
N GLU A 125 17.03 2.84 9.95
CA GLU A 125 17.02 4.27 10.27
C GLU A 125 16.10 5.03 9.32
N PHE A 126 15.23 5.89 9.86
CA PHE A 126 14.33 6.73 9.06
C PHE A 126 13.84 7.94 9.87
N TRP A 127 13.47 8.99 9.14
CA TRP A 127 12.75 10.13 9.69
C TRP A 127 11.26 9.97 9.48
N LEU A 128 10.46 10.21 10.51
CA LEU A 128 9.01 10.23 10.48
C LEU A 128 8.51 11.64 10.77
N LEU A 129 7.71 12.21 9.87
CA LEU A 129 6.90 13.40 10.18
C LEU A 129 5.86 13.00 11.21
N ASP A 130 5.62 13.86 12.21
CA ASP A 130 4.56 13.62 13.18
C ASP A 130 3.23 13.38 12.46
N PRO A 131 2.65 12.17 12.55
CA PRO A 131 1.44 11.82 11.80
C PRO A 131 0.17 12.45 12.35
N TYR A 132 0.27 13.20 13.46
CA TYR A 132 -0.87 13.75 14.21
C TYR A 132 -0.98 15.28 14.10
N LEU A 133 -0.24 15.88 13.17
CA LEU A 133 -0.32 17.33 12.92
C LEU A 133 -1.72 17.80 12.51
N GLU A 134 -2.47 16.94 11.80
CA GLU A 134 -3.83 17.23 11.33
C GLU A 134 -4.93 16.59 12.21
N ASP A 135 -4.60 15.67 13.12
CA ASP A 135 -5.55 15.02 14.05
C ASP A 135 -4.90 14.74 15.41
N GLU A 136 -4.92 15.74 16.28
CA GLU A 136 -4.43 15.63 17.66
C GLU A 136 -5.22 14.62 18.53
N THR A 137 -6.38 14.15 18.03
CA THR A 137 -7.23 13.18 18.74
C THR A 137 -6.93 11.73 18.37
N ALA A 138 -5.96 11.50 17.49
CA ALA A 138 -5.58 10.17 17.07
C ALA A 138 -4.94 9.37 18.22
N GLU A 139 -5.35 8.12 18.38
CA GLU A 139 -4.81 7.21 19.40
C GLU A 139 -3.52 6.53 18.94
N GLY A 140 -3.26 6.51 17.61
CA GLY A 140 -2.14 5.82 16.99
C GLY A 140 -2.32 4.31 16.94
N GLY A 141 -1.23 3.63 16.63
CA GLY A 141 -1.17 2.18 16.48
C GLY A 141 0.27 1.69 16.53
N ASP A 142 0.55 0.62 15.82
CA ASP A 142 1.86 0.00 15.78
C ASP A 142 2.36 -0.13 14.34
N LEU A 143 3.65 0.13 14.13
CA LEU A 143 4.37 -0.16 12.89
C LEU A 143 5.38 -1.27 13.15
N TYR A 144 5.34 -2.29 12.32
CA TYR A 144 6.25 -3.43 12.40
C TYR A 144 7.20 -3.45 11.21
N PHE A 145 8.43 -3.90 11.47
CA PHE A 145 9.39 -4.27 10.44
C PHE A 145 9.71 -5.75 10.57
N ASN A 146 9.81 -6.43 9.45
CA ASN A 146 10.31 -7.79 9.37
C ASN A 146 11.53 -7.82 8.46
N LEU A 147 12.63 -8.44 8.91
CA LEU A 147 13.84 -8.67 8.13
C LEU A 147 14.13 -10.16 8.04
N GLY A 148 14.25 -10.69 6.84
CA GLY A 148 14.57 -12.12 6.64
C GLY A 148 14.24 -12.67 5.26
N GLU A 149 14.03 -13.96 5.20
CA GLU A 149 13.45 -14.69 4.08
C GLU A 149 11.93 -14.70 4.29
N ILE A 150 11.22 -13.93 3.49
CA ILE A 150 9.77 -13.73 3.61
C ILE A 150 9.13 -14.25 2.35
N SER A 151 8.14 -15.12 2.52
CA SER A 151 7.31 -15.60 1.42
C SER A 151 6.14 -14.64 1.21
N GLU A 152 5.98 -14.17 0.00
CA GLU A 152 4.84 -13.38 -0.44
C GLU A 152 3.87 -14.29 -1.20
N ASP A 153 2.95 -14.87 -0.47
CA ASP A 153 1.85 -15.69 -0.96
C ASP A 153 0.56 -14.99 -0.51
N ILE A 154 0.13 -14.02 -1.32
CA ILE A 154 -0.95 -13.07 -0.97
C ILE A 154 -2.28 -13.79 -0.82
N LEU A 155 -2.53 -14.79 -1.66
CA LEU A 155 -3.76 -15.58 -1.65
C LEU A 155 -3.67 -16.81 -0.75
N LYS A 156 -2.47 -17.14 -0.26
CA LYS A 156 -2.20 -18.32 0.56
C LYS A 156 -2.62 -19.62 -0.12
N ASP A 157 -2.27 -19.76 -1.38
CA ASP A 157 -2.59 -20.96 -2.17
C ASP A 157 -1.37 -21.82 -2.50
N GLU A 158 -0.16 -21.41 -2.07
CA GLU A 158 1.13 -22.03 -2.37
C GLU A 158 1.42 -22.10 -3.87
N ARG A 159 0.81 -21.20 -4.65
CA ARG A 159 0.98 -21.07 -6.09
C ARG A 159 1.56 -19.72 -6.41
N LYS A 160 2.70 -19.70 -7.08
CA LYS A 160 3.30 -18.45 -7.55
C LYS A 160 2.48 -17.89 -8.69
N PHE A 161 1.88 -16.73 -8.48
CA PHE A 161 1.20 -16.01 -9.53
C PHE A 161 2.16 -15.11 -10.31
N PHE A 162 1.93 -15.05 -11.62
CA PHE A 162 2.59 -14.16 -12.56
C PHE A 162 1.49 -13.38 -13.27
N GLU A 163 1.32 -12.11 -12.95
CA GLU A 163 0.23 -11.29 -13.48
C GLU A 163 0.16 -11.32 -15.03
N ASN A 164 1.31 -11.35 -15.69
CA ASN A 164 1.40 -11.52 -17.16
C ASN A 164 1.55 -12.98 -17.60
N GLY A 165 1.34 -13.93 -16.74
CA GLY A 165 1.52 -15.36 -17.02
C GLY A 165 0.33 -16.04 -17.68
N MET A 166 -0.84 -15.40 -17.74
CA MET A 166 -2.01 -15.96 -18.40
C MET A 166 -1.72 -16.18 -19.89
N PRO A 167 -2.21 -17.29 -20.46
CA PRO A 167 -1.94 -17.64 -21.87
C PRO A 167 -2.52 -16.59 -22.81
N VAL A 168 -1.68 -16.02 -23.67
CA VAL A 168 -2.06 -15.01 -24.66
C VAL A 168 -3.00 -15.55 -25.76
N ASP A 169 -3.02 -16.87 -25.96
CA ASP A 169 -3.90 -17.59 -26.87
C ASP A 169 -5.20 -18.08 -26.23
N GLY A 170 -5.39 -17.77 -24.93
CA GLY A 170 -6.55 -18.23 -24.15
C GLY A 170 -6.54 -19.72 -23.82
N ASP A 171 -5.41 -20.44 -24.02
CA ASP A 171 -5.30 -21.87 -23.72
C ASP A 171 -5.31 -22.16 -22.23
N MET A 172 -6.50 -22.34 -21.67
CA MET A 172 -6.71 -22.64 -20.25
C MET A 172 -6.18 -24.00 -19.80
N SER A 173 -5.70 -24.87 -20.73
CA SER A 173 -5.06 -26.14 -20.35
C SER A 173 -3.76 -25.95 -19.60
N LYS A 174 -3.16 -24.75 -19.65
CA LYS A 174 -1.92 -24.35 -18.94
C LYS A 174 -2.19 -23.65 -17.61
N VAL A 175 -3.44 -23.54 -17.22
CA VAL A 175 -3.89 -22.77 -16.03
C VAL A 175 -4.58 -23.71 -15.07
N ASP A 176 -4.26 -23.59 -13.79
CA ASP A 176 -4.96 -24.28 -12.72
C ASP A 176 -6.03 -23.35 -12.10
N THR A 177 -7.11 -23.94 -11.59
CA THR A 177 -8.13 -23.21 -10.84
C THR A 177 -7.95 -23.49 -9.37
N THR A 178 -7.94 -22.41 -8.55
CA THR A 178 -7.91 -22.46 -7.09
C THR A 178 -9.23 -21.96 -6.50
N VAL A 179 -9.34 -21.89 -5.20
CA VAL A 179 -10.49 -21.23 -4.54
C VAL A 179 -10.52 -19.71 -4.78
N TRP A 180 -9.39 -19.12 -5.15
CA TRP A 180 -9.24 -17.69 -5.37
C TRP A 180 -9.48 -17.27 -6.83
N GLY A 181 -9.20 -18.15 -7.77
CA GLY A 181 -9.29 -17.83 -9.18
C GLY A 181 -8.46 -18.76 -10.07
N LYS A 182 -7.75 -18.19 -11.02
CA LYS A 182 -6.97 -18.89 -12.04
C LYS A 182 -5.47 -18.61 -11.83
N VAL A 183 -4.65 -19.65 -11.82
CA VAL A 183 -3.20 -19.55 -11.64
C VAL A 183 -2.49 -20.21 -12.81
N PRO A 184 -1.67 -19.49 -13.59
CA PRO A 184 -0.86 -20.10 -14.64
C PRO A 184 0.21 -21.02 -14.02
N ARG A 185 0.43 -22.19 -14.62
CA ARG A 185 1.46 -23.14 -14.14
C ARG A 185 2.87 -22.62 -14.35
N THR A 186 3.06 -21.83 -15.38
CA THR A 186 4.33 -21.18 -15.73
C THR A 186 4.05 -19.83 -16.34
N GLN A 187 4.97 -18.88 -16.14
CA GLN A 187 4.89 -17.61 -16.83
C GLN A 187 4.97 -17.82 -18.35
N SER A 188 3.97 -17.34 -19.10
CA SER A 188 3.86 -17.54 -20.56
C SER A 188 4.51 -16.42 -21.36
N THR A 189 4.70 -15.24 -20.78
CA THR A 189 5.39 -14.08 -21.37
C THR A 189 6.58 -13.65 -20.52
N GLY A 190 7.36 -12.68 -20.99
CA GLY A 190 8.50 -12.13 -20.25
C GLY A 190 8.07 -11.27 -19.05
N TYR A 191 8.88 -10.26 -18.74
CA TYR A 191 8.65 -9.35 -17.61
C TYR A 191 7.75 -8.15 -17.94
N ALA A 192 7.08 -8.15 -19.09
CA ALA A 192 6.18 -7.09 -19.52
C ALA A 192 4.90 -7.70 -20.09
N PHE A 193 3.81 -6.92 -20.04
CA PHE A 193 2.54 -7.31 -20.62
C PHE A 193 2.66 -7.37 -22.16
N ASP A 194 1.98 -8.36 -22.77
CA ASP A 194 1.79 -8.42 -24.21
C ASP A 194 0.78 -7.33 -24.62
N ALA A 195 1.18 -6.42 -25.51
CA ALA A 195 0.38 -5.28 -25.90
C ALA A 195 -0.97 -5.66 -26.57
N GLN A 196 -1.06 -6.85 -27.18
CA GLN A 196 -2.26 -7.32 -27.87
C GLN A 196 -3.23 -8.07 -26.94
N ASN A 197 -2.75 -8.52 -25.78
CA ASN A 197 -3.48 -9.41 -24.87
C ASN A 197 -3.53 -8.91 -23.43
N ARG A 198 -3.37 -7.60 -23.20
CA ARG A 198 -3.39 -6.98 -21.86
C ARG A 198 -4.64 -7.33 -21.06
N GLU A 199 -5.82 -7.28 -21.70
CA GLU A 199 -7.09 -7.61 -21.06
C GLU A 199 -7.15 -9.04 -20.50
N LEU A 200 -6.37 -9.97 -21.06
CA LEU A 200 -6.26 -11.35 -20.57
C LEU A 200 -5.16 -11.52 -19.52
N GLN A 201 -4.25 -10.57 -19.42
CA GLN A 201 -3.06 -10.69 -18.58
C GLN A 201 -3.09 -9.78 -17.36
N ASP A 202 -3.60 -8.56 -17.53
CA ASP A 202 -3.70 -7.53 -16.48
C ASP A 202 -4.97 -7.74 -15.64
N VAL A 203 -5.00 -8.85 -14.92
CA VAL A 203 -6.19 -9.40 -14.23
C VAL A 203 -5.94 -9.64 -12.73
N GLY A 204 -5.07 -8.85 -12.14
CA GLY A 204 -4.73 -8.98 -10.72
C GLY A 204 -3.95 -10.25 -10.38
N LEU A 205 -3.84 -10.55 -9.08
CA LEU A 205 -3.13 -11.73 -8.58
C LEU A 205 -4.02 -12.98 -8.48
N ASN A 206 -5.33 -12.84 -8.64
CA ASN A 206 -6.27 -13.96 -8.68
C ASN A 206 -6.50 -14.52 -10.10
N GLY A 207 -5.95 -13.88 -11.13
CA GLY A 207 -6.07 -14.31 -12.52
C GLY A 207 -7.48 -14.21 -13.08
N LEU A 208 -8.32 -13.34 -12.52
CA LEU A 208 -9.69 -13.07 -12.97
C LEU A 208 -9.81 -11.58 -13.29
N SER A 209 -10.56 -11.24 -14.32
CA SER A 209 -11.04 -9.87 -14.50
C SER A 209 -12.17 -9.56 -13.52
N THR A 210 -12.45 -8.28 -13.30
CA THR A 210 -13.57 -7.84 -12.46
C THR A 210 -14.91 -8.47 -12.88
N GLU A 211 -15.17 -8.66 -14.17
CA GLU A 211 -16.37 -9.32 -14.69
C GLU A 211 -16.38 -10.83 -14.35
N GLU A 212 -15.25 -11.48 -14.42
CA GLU A 212 -15.12 -12.90 -14.03
C GLU A 212 -15.30 -13.07 -12.51
N GLU A 213 -14.80 -12.14 -11.71
CA GLU A 213 -14.99 -12.14 -10.25
C GLU A 213 -16.46 -12.08 -9.85
N GLN A 214 -17.29 -11.30 -10.56
CA GLN A 214 -18.72 -11.21 -10.28
C GLN A 214 -19.43 -12.57 -10.26
N ILE A 215 -18.93 -13.53 -11.06
CA ILE A 215 -19.54 -14.84 -11.24
C ILE A 215 -18.71 -15.99 -10.67
N PHE A 216 -17.44 -15.75 -10.30
CA PHE A 216 -16.61 -16.78 -9.73
C PHE A 216 -17.14 -17.17 -8.33
N PRO A 217 -17.27 -18.48 -8.01
CA PRO A 217 -18.03 -18.94 -6.85
C PRO A 217 -17.65 -18.29 -5.51
N THR A 218 -16.37 -18.08 -5.25
CA THR A 218 -15.87 -17.50 -4.00
C THR A 218 -16.33 -16.05 -3.82
N TYR A 219 -16.19 -15.23 -4.85
CA TYR A 219 -16.59 -13.82 -4.78
C TYR A 219 -18.10 -13.66 -4.86
N ALA A 220 -18.79 -14.47 -5.68
CA ALA A 220 -20.25 -14.49 -5.73
C ALA A 220 -20.87 -14.85 -4.36
N ASP A 221 -20.31 -15.82 -3.63
CA ASP A 221 -20.73 -16.14 -2.26
C ASP A 221 -20.50 -14.97 -1.31
N TYR A 222 -19.35 -14.33 -1.37
CA TYR A 222 -19.04 -13.12 -0.60
C TYR A 222 -20.07 -12.00 -0.86
N LEU A 223 -20.35 -11.69 -2.14
CA LEU A 223 -21.33 -10.67 -2.51
C LEU A 223 -22.74 -11.01 -2.03
N ASN A 224 -23.13 -12.29 -2.07
CA ASN A 224 -24.42 -12.75 -1.56
C ASN A 224 -24.53 -12.56 -0.03
N LYS A 225 -23.45 -12.85 0.72
CA LYS A 225 -23.39 -12.61 2.16
C LYS A 225 -23.50 -11.11 2.49
N LEU A 226 -22.87 -10.23 1.72
CA LEU A 226 -23.02 -8.78 1.88
C LEU A 226 -24.46 -8.33 1.59
N ARG A 227 -25.08 -8.80 0.50
CA ARG A 227 -26.48 -8.49 0.18
C ARG A 227 -27.46 -8.94 1.26
N ALA A 228 -27.18 -10.06 1.91
CA ALA A 228 -28.01 -10.56 3.00
C ALA A 228 -27.88 -9.73 4.29
N LYS A 229 -26.77 -9.02 4.46
CA LYS A 229 -26.45 -8.27 5.69
C LYS A 229 -26.75 -6.78 5.58
N LEU A 230 -26.51 -6.17 4.45
CA LEU A 230 -26.61 -4.73 4.26
C LEU A 230 -28.03 -4.31 3.82
N SER A 231 -28.42 -3.09 4.17
CA SER A 231 -29.67 -2.51 3.68
C SER A 231 -29.61 -2.22 2.18
N GLY A 232 -30.77 -2.20 1.51
CA GLY A 232 -30.85 -1.81 0.10
C GLY A 232 -30.31 -0.41 -0.17
N GLU A 233 -30.48 0.53 0.76
CA GLU A 233 -29.94 1.89 0.66
C GLU A 233 -28.40 1.88 0.69
N THR A 234 -27.81 1.12 1.62
CA THR A 234 -26.34 0.97 1.72
C THR A 234 -25.78 0.34 0.45
N ILE A 235 -26.42 -0.74 -0.04
CA ILE A 235 -26.01 -1.41 -1.28
C ILE A 235 -26.06 -0.44 -2.46
N SER A 236 -27.13 0.35 -2.59
CA SER A 236 -27.26 1.33 -3.67
C SER A 236 -26.14 2.36 -3.64
N LYS A 237 -25.79 2.89 -2.47
CA LYS A 237 -24.66 3.82 -2.31
C LYS A 237 -23.32 3.16 -2.67
N MET A 238 -23.12 1.91 -2.28
CA MET A 238 -21.91 1.17 -2.62
C MET A 238 -21.81 0.88 -4.12
N MET A 239 -22.92 0.68 -4.82
CA MET A 239 -22.93 0.50 -6.27
C MET A 239 -22.53 1.75 -7.06
N ASP A 240 -22.62 2.92 -6.46
CA ASP A 240 -22.14 4.18 -7.05
C ASP A 240 -20.61 4.37 -6.92
N ASP A 241 -19.95 3.57 -6.04
CA ASP A 241 -18.52 3.57 -5.89
C ASP A 241 -17.88 2.47 -6.77
N PRO A 242 -17.06 2.82 -7.77
CA PRO A 242 -16.42 1.84 -8.66
C PRO A 242 -15.48 0.86 -7.96
N PHE A 243 -15.06 1.18 -6.74
CA PHE A 243 -14.14 0.34 -5.94
C PHE A 243 -14.84 -0.38 -4.77
N SER A 244 -16.16 -0.33 -4.73
CA SER A 244 -16.92 -1.09 -3.75
C SER A 244 -16.86 -2.60 -4.05
N PRO A 245 -17.15 -3.47 -3.07
CA PRO A 245 -17.24 -4.91 -3.32
C PRO A 245 -18.17 -5.31 -4.46
N PHE A 246 -19.19 -4.52 -4.75
CA PHE A 246 -20.17 -4.81 -5.81
C PHE A 246 -19.66 -4.49 -7.22
N ASN A 247 -18.65 -3.65 -7.33
CA ASN A 247 -18.03 -3.27 -8.61
C ASN A 247 -16.61 -3.82 -8.76
N ASP A 248 -15.95 -4.13 -7.65
CA ASP A 248 -14.59 -4.66 -7.56
C ASP A 248 -14.57 -5.75 -6.46
N PRO A 249 -15.01 -6.99 -6.77
CA PRO A 249 -15.19 -8.03 -5.76
C PRO A 249 -13.90 -8.45 -5.05
N ALA A 250 -12.77 -8.50 -5.74
CA ALA A 250 -11.47 -8.79 -5.15
C ALA A 250 -10.87 -7.60 -4.40
N GLY A 251 -11.21 -6.37 -4.79
CA GLY A 251 -10.68 -5.15 -4.17
C GLY A 251 -9.27 -4.81 -4.65
N ASP A 252 -8.90 -5.21 -5.85
CA ASP A 252 -7.56 -5.09 -6.40
C ASP A 252 -7.46 -4.18 -7.63
N ASN A 253 -8.55 -3.50 -8.00
CA ASN A 253 -8.57 -2.57 -9.10
C ASN A 253 -7.64 -1.38 -8.87
N TYR A 254 -6.82 -1.09 -9.88
CA TYR A 254 -5.92 0.04 -9.94
C TYR A 254 -6.62 1.29 -10.46
N HIS A 255 -6.23 2.45 -9.97
CA HIS A 255 -6.50 3.73 -10.60
C HIS A 255 -5.30 4.66 -10.46
N TYR A 256 -4.89 5.27 -11.58
CA TYR A 256 -3.85 6.28 -11.56
C TYR A 256 -4.31 7.51 -10.78
N PHE A 257 -3.40 8.20 -10.07
CA PHE A 257 -3.77 9.37 -9.24
C PHE A 257 -4.31 10.58 -10.05
N ARG A 258 -4.30 10.51 -11.37
CA ARG A 258 -4.90 11.49 -12.29
C ARG A 258 -5.98 10.81 -13.11
N GLY A 259 -7.01 11.58 -13.46
CA GLY A 259 -8.10 11.14 -14.31
C GLY A 259 -9.15 12.24 -14.41
N ASP A 260 -9.85 12.32 -15.57
CA ASP A 260 -10.94 13.29 -15.76
C ASP A 260 -12.12 12.98 -14.82
N ASP A 261 -12.31 11.72 -14.46
CA ASP A 261 -13.29 11.24 -13.48
C ASP A 261 -12.97 11.73 -12.07
N TYR A 262 -11.69 11.67 -11.65
CA TYR A 262 -11.24 12.20 -10.37
C TYR A 262 -11.30 13.73 -10.34
N ASP A 263 -11.03 14.39 -11.47
CA ASP A 263 -11.14 15.84 -11.59
C ASP A 263 -12.60 16.28 -11.55
N ALA A 264 -13.52 15.55 -12.19
CA ALA A 264 -14.96 15.83 -12.16
C ALA A 264 -15.58 15.61 -10.77
N LYS A 265 -15.03 14.71 -9.97
CA LYS A 265 -15.42 14.48 -8.57
C LYS A 265 -14.72 15.41 -7.59
N GLU A 266 -13.83 16.28 -8.06
CA GLU A 266 -13.04 17.21 -7.26
C GLU A 266 -12.29 16.52 -6.09
N LEU A 267 -11.74 15.31 -6.36
CA LEU A 267 -11.06 14.54 -5.30
C LEU A 267 -9.81 15.26 -4.82
N ASP A 268 -9.61 15.24 -3.49
CA ASP A 268 -8.37 15.68 -2.84
C ASP A 268 -7.17 14.78 -3.20
N ILE A 269 -5.96 15.23 -2.85
CA ILE A 269 -4.74 14.52 -3.21
C ILE A 269 -4.68 13.15 -2.55
N LEU A 270 -5.05 13.05 -1.28
CA LEU A 270 -5.00 11.80 -0.51
C LEU A 270 -5.94 10.74 -1.09
N SER A 271 -7.17 11.13 -1.43
CA SER A 271 -8.17 10.24 -2.04
C SER A 271 -7.74 9.71 -3.41
N ARG A 272 -6.98 10.50 -4.18
CA ARG A 272 -6.47 10.09 -5.50
C ARG A 272 -5.47 8.95 -5.44
N TYR A 273 -4.74 8.80 -4.33
CA TYR A 273 -3.74 7.74 -4.18
C TYR A 273 -4.31 6.45 -3.58
N LYS A 274 -5.56 6.40 -3.15
CA LYS A 274 -6.15 5.21 -2.51
C LYS A 274 -6.05 3.94 -3.35
N ARG A 275 -6.18 4.05 -4.67
CA ARG A 275 -6.19 2.90 -5.60
C ARG A 275 -4.94 2.80 -6.47
N TYR A 276 -3.91 3.56 -6.13
CA TYR A 276 -2.66 3.64 -6.87
C TYR A 276 -1.81 2.35 -6.82
N ASN A 277 -2.09 1.47 -5.89
CA ASN A 277 -1.39 0.20 -5.70
C ASN A 277 -2.22 -1.03 -6.09
N GLY A 278 -3.34 -0.86 -6.76
CA GLY A 278 -4.13 -1.97 -7.31
C GLY A 278 -3.33 -2.80 -8.32
N THR A 279 -3.66 -4.07 -8.45
CA THR A 279 -2.96 -5.02 -9.31
C THR A 279 -3.73 -5.38 -10.58
N GLU A 280 -5.04 -5.12 -10.65
CA GLU A 280 -5.83 -5.26 -11.88
C GLU A 280 -5.92 -3.91 -12.61
N GLY A 281 -5.67 -3.90 -13.92
CA GLY A 281 -5.73 -2.70 -14.75
C GLY A 281 -4.55 -1.73 -14.54
N ASN A 282 -3.43 -2.21 -14.00
CA ASN A 282 -2.27 -1.37 -13.68
C ASN A 282 -1.23 -1.29 -14.80
N SER A 283 -1.40 -2.00 -15.90
CA SER A 283 -0.47 -1.98 -17.03
C SER A 283 -0.57 -0.70 -17.84
N GLN A 284 0.56 -0.25 -18.36
CA GLN A 284 0.61 0.93 -19.23
C GLN A 284 0.11 0.60 -20.63
N GLU A 285 -0.85 1.40 -21.12
CA GLU A 285 -1.33 1.36 -22.48
C GLU A 285 -0.71 2.48 -23.33
N SER A 286 -0.58 2.24 -24.64
CA SER A 286 0.07 3.20 -25.55
C SER A 286 -0.75 4.46 -25.81
N ASP A 287 -2.06 4.39 -25.61
CA ASP A 287 -3.02 5.49 -25.85
C ASP A 287 -3.47 6.20 -24.57
N GLN A 288 -2.92 5.84 -23.42
CA GLN A 288 -3.21 6.53 -22.17
C GLN A 288 -2.86 8.01 -22.27
N ARG A 289 -3.78 8.86 -21.78
CA ARG A 289 -3.63 10.33 -21.77
C ARG A 289 -2.37 10.81 -21.03
N TYR A 290 -1.94 10.05 -20.03
CA TYR A 290 -0.76 10.35 -19.22
C TYR A 290 0.31 9.29 -19.44
N ALA A 291 1.47 9.69 -19.94
CA ALA A 291 2.56 8.78 -20.29
C ALA A 291 3.10 7.94 -19.13
N THR A 292 2.87 8.38 -17.90
CA THR A 292 3.30 7.70 -16.66
C THR A 292 2.15 6.92 -15.98
N ALA A 293 0.97 6.85 -16.59
CA ALA A 293 -0.13 6.06 -16.08
C ALA A 293 0.20 4.57 -16.25
N GLY A 294 0.00 3.80 -15.20
CA GLY A 294 0.23 2.36 -15.22
C GLY A 294 1.68 1.92 -15.02
N LYS A 295 1.87 0.63 -14.94
CA LYS A 295 3.16 -0.05 -14.73
C LYS A 295 3.65 -0.71 -16.02
N SER A 296 4.96 -0.72 -16.21
CA SER A 296 5.59 -1.46 -17.32
C SER A 296 5.96 -2.90 -16.95
N THR A 297 6.02 -3.20 -15.66
CA THR A 297 6.36 -4.53 -15.14
C THR A 297 5.22 -5.09 -14.32
N PRO A 298 4.83 -6.36 -14.57
CA PRO A 298 3.75 -7.00 -13.84
C PRO A 298 4.14 -7.29 -12.39
N ASP A 299 3.13 -7.44 -11.54
CA ASP A 299 3.31 -7.94 -10.19
C ASP A 299 3.53 -9.47 -10.21
N VAL A 300 4.45 -9.92 -9.38
CA VAL A 300 4.84 -11.33 -9.28
C VAL A 300 5.01 -11.68 -7.82
N GLU A 301 4.31 -12.70 -7.34
CA GLU A 301 4.52 -13.21 -6.00
C GLU A 301 5.91 -13.86 -5.84
N ASP A 302 6.49 -13.79 -4.66
CA ASP A 302 7.77 -14.39 -4.34
C ASP A 302 7.63 -15.44 -3.22
N ILE A 303 7.36 -16.66 -3.62
CA ILE A 303 7.14 -17.78 -2.70
C ILE A 303 8.47 -18.44 -2.36
N ASN A 304 8.90 -18.32 -1.13
CA ASN A 304 10.21 -18.78 -0.63
C ASN A 304 10.10 -19.86 0.47
N GLY A 305 9.07 -20.67 0.47
CA GLY A 305 8.86 -21.69 1.49
C GLY A 305 8.52 -21.08 2.87
N ASP A 306 9.18 -21.54 3.92
CA ASP A 306 8.88 -21.09 5.28
C ASP A 306 9.44 -19.69 5.57
N ASN A 307 8.61 -18.85 6.18
CA ASN A 307 9.04 -17.53 6.66
C ASN A 307 10.07 -17.68 7.77
N THR A 308 11.24 -17.08 7.60
CA THR A 308 12.29 -16.99 8.62
C THR A 308 12.74 -15.55 8.75
N LEU A 309 12.37 -14.88 9.84
CA LEU A 309 12.55 -13.44 9.97
C LEU A 309 12.75 -12.98 11.41
N ASN A 310 13.33 -11.82 11.56
CA ASN A 310 13.35 -11.04 12.80
C ASN A 310 12.29 -9.94 12.71
N GLU A 311 11.50 -9.78 13.76
CA GLU A 311 10.40 -8.82 13.85
C GLU A 311 10.74 -7.71 14.84
N TYR A 312 10.51 -6.47 14.43
CA TYR A 312 10.71 -5.25 15.20
C TYR A 312 9.39 -4.53 15.28
N LYS A 313 9.09 -3.97 16.45
CA LYS A 313 7.89 -3.20 16.69
C LYS A 313 8.24 -1.79 17.14
N ILE A 314 7.57 -0.80 16.59
CA ILE A 314 7.55 0.57 17.11
C ILE A 314 6.11 1.00 17.38
N SER A 315 5.92 1.65 18.51
CA SER A 315 4.64 2.26 18.84
C SER A 315 4.54 3.63 18.15
N LEU A 316 3.45 3.84 17.42
CA LEU A 316 3.11 5.13 16.84
C LEU A 316 2.00 5.83 17.66
N ARG A 317 1.93 5.56 18.97
CA ARG A 317 1.02 6.28 19.86
C ARG A 317 1.63 7.62 20.26
N PRO A 318 0.86 8.71 20.29
CA PRO A 318 1.40 10.05 20.62
C PRO A 318 2.28 10.09 21.87
N LYS A 319 1.91 9.33 22.90
CA LYS A 319 2.66 9.26 24.17
C LYS A 319 4.06 8.65 24.03
N ASP A 320 4.30 7.84 23.02
CA ASP A 320 5.54 7.09 22.77
C ASP A 320 6.45 7.79 21.75
N LEU A 321 6.00 8.90 21.16
CA LEU A 321 6.76 9.70 20.21
C LEU A 321 7.63 10.75 20.95
N GLN A 322 8.67 10.26 21.63
CA GLN A 322 9.59 11.06 22.43
C GLN A 322 11.03 10.58 22.27
N VAL A 323 11.99 11.51 22.23
CA VAL A 323 13.42 11.18 22.19
C VAL A 323 13.81 10.36 23.42
N GLY A 324 14.57 9.30 23.22
CA GLY A 324 14.98 8.34 24.25
C GLY A 324 13.97 7.24 24.53
N VAL A 325 12.82 7.24 23.87
CA VAL A 325 11.80 6.20 23.94
C VAL A 325 11.58 5.60 22.57
N ASN A 326 11.21 4.31 22.49
CA ASN A 326 10.72 3.68 21.26
C ASN A 326 11.72 3.78 20.07
N ASN A 327 13.03 3.71 20.35
CA ASN A 327 14.12 3.88 19.37
C ASN A 327 14.18 5.27 18.70
N ILE A 328 13.56 6.30 19.25
CA ILE A 328 13.70 7.67 18.78
C ILE A 328 14.97 8.27 19.39
N VAL A 329 15.92 8.65 18.53
CA VAL A 329 17.24 9.16 18.96
C VAL A 329 17.41 10.67 18.79
N ASP A 330 16.61 11.29 17.93
CA ASP A 330 16.64 12.74 17.67
C ASP A 330 15.27 13.23 17.23
N GLU A 331 15.04 14.54 17.36
CA GLU A 331 13.86 15.21 16.81
C GLU A 331 14.24 16.55 16.17
N ARG A 332 13.44 16.98 15.19
CA ARG A 332 13.54 18.27 14.54
C ARG A 332 12.21 18.99 14.57
N THR A 333 12.25 20.27 14.86
CA THR A 333 11.04 21.12 14.93
C THR A 333 11.22 22.37 14.06
N PRO A 334 11.33 22.22 12.72
CA PRO A 334 11.48 23.36 11.83
C PRO A 334 10.18 24.17 11.74
N GLU A 335 10.33 25.49 11.50
CA GLU A 335 9.25 26.32 10.99
C GLU A 335 9.22 26.18 9.45
N VAL A 336 8.07 25.84 8.90
CA VAL A 336 7.85 25.70 7.46
C VAL A 336 6.89 26.77 6.97
N THR A 337 7.07 27.21 5.74
CA THR A 337 6.11 28.09 5.08
C THR A 337 5.33 27.27 4.07
N LEU A 338 4.02 27.16 4.29
CA LEU A 338 3.10 26.37 3.47
C LEU A 338 2.77 27.09 2.14
N MET A 339 2.08 26.38 1.24
CA MET A 339 1.70 26.92 -0.06
C MET A 339 0.75 28.10 0.01
N ASN A 340 -0.14 28.12 1.02
CA ASN A 340 -1.07 29.23 1.31
C ASN A 340 -0.39 30.41 1.96
N GLY A 341 0.88 30.31 2.35
CA GLY A 341 1.69 31.35 2.98
C GLY A 341 1.73 31.28 4.50
N ASP A 342 0.98 30.40 5.11
CA ASP A 342 1.01 30.19 6.55
C ASP A 342 2.35 29.65 7.02
N LYS A 343 2.72 29.95 8.25
CA LYS A 343 3.93 29.44 8.89
C LYS A 343 3.54 28.55 10.03
N GLU A 344 4.05 27.32 9.98
CA GLU A 344 3.77 26.30 11.00
C GLU A 344 5.03 25.63 11.49
N LYS A 345 5.01 25.18 12.73
CA LYS A 345 6.04 24.32 13.27
C LYS A 345 5.62 22.88 13.08
N VAL A 346 6.45 22.11 12.39
CA VAL A 346 6.25 20.68 12.22
C VAL A 346 7.29 19.93 13.04
N LYS A 347 7.01 18.66 13.32
CA LYS A 347 7.94 17.83 14.07
C LYS A 347 8.32 16.59 13.27
N TRP A 348 9.61 16.28 13.27
CA TRP A 348 10.17 15.07 12.69
C TRP A 348 10.88 14.28 13.78
N TYR A 349 10.73 12.96 13.76
CA TYR A 349 11.38 12.03 14.69
C TYR A 349 12.37 11.15 13.92
N LEU A 350 13.61 11.04 14.43
CA LEU A 350 14.60 10.11 13.92
C LEU A 350 14.50 8.80 14.69
N PHE A 351 14.03 7.77 14.00
CA PHE A 351 14.08 6.40 14.49
C PHE A 351 15.41 5.75 14.11
N LYS A 352 16.01 5.04 15.05
CA LYS A 352 17.25 4.28 14.85
C LYS A 352 17.16 2.95 15.59
N ILE A 353 16.74 1.91 14.90
CA ILE A 353 16.43 0.60 15.47
C ILE A 353 17.62 -0.33 15.21
N PRO A 354 18.35 -0.79 16.24
CA PRO A 354 19.45 -1.76 16.04
C PRO A 354 18.89 -3.07 15.45
N ILE A 355 19.49 -3.58 14.37
CA ILE A 355 18.98 -4.81 13.74
C ILE A 355 19.12 -6.04 14.65
N LYS A 356 19.97 -5.97 15.68
CA LYS A 356 20.14 -7.04 16.68
C LYS A 356 19.11 -6.98 17.81
N ASP A 357 18.34 -5.89 17.91
CA ASP A 357 17.35 -5.65 18.97
C ASP A 357 15.91 -5.94 18.48
N TYR A 358 15.72 -7.15 17.97
CA TYR A 358 14.40 -7.62 17.53
C TYR A 358 13.55 -8.11 18.70
N GLU A 359 12.25 -7.82 18.66
CA GLU A 359 11.31 -8.32 19.68
C GLU A 359 11.03 -9.81 19.55
N LYS A 360 10.98 -10.31 18.31
CA LYS A 360 10.61 -11.68 18.03
C LYS A 360 11.40 -12.24 16.86
N ARG A 361 11.72 -13.51 16.97
CA ARG A 361 12.27 -14.33 15.89
C ARG A 361 11.25 -15.36 15.44
N VAL A 362 11.05 -15.46 14.13
CA VAL A 362 10.19 -16.46 13.49
C VAL A 362 11.04 -17.39 12.65
N GLY A 363 10.78 -18.68 12.74
CA GLY A 363 11.51 -19.70 11.99
C GLY A 363 12.95 -19.89 12.46
N ALA A 364 13.80 -20.36 11.57
CA ALA A 364 15.16 -20.82 11.88
C ALA A 364 16.26 -19.78 11.62
N ILE A 365 15.93 -18.50 11.40
CA ILE A 365 16.92 -17.45 11.15
C ILE A 365 17.89 -17.35 12.35
N ARG A 366 19.21 -17.33 12.10
CA ARG A 366 20.24 -17.32 13.14
C ARG A 366 21.14 -16.08 13.10
N ASP A 367 21.28 -15.51 11.92
CA ASP A 367 22.17 -14.38 11.63
C ASP A 367 21.51 -13.43 10.62
N PHE A 368 22.26 -12.45 10.14
CA PHE A 368 21.79 -11.48 9.15
C PHE A 368 22.50 -11.62 7.79
N LYS A 369 22.93 -12.84 7.45
CA LYS A 369 23.65 -13.13 6.20
C LYS A 369 22.74 -13.41 5.01
N THR A 370 21.47 -13.76 5.30
CA THR A 370 20.47 -14.12 4.27
C THR A 370 19.16 -13.35 4.48
N VAL A 371 19.26 -12.02 4.56
CA VAL A 371 18.10 -11.14 4.69
C VAL A 371 17.76 -10.59 3.30
N ARG A 372 16.85 -11.26 2.59
CA ARG A 372 16.49 -10.86 1.22
C ARG A 372 15.36 -9.86 1.17
N PHE A 373 14.52 -9.82 2.21
CA PHE A 373 13.32 -8.98 2.21
C PHE A 373 13.23 -8.14 3.47
N MET A 374 12.65 -6.94 3.29
CA MET A 374 12.09 -6.11 4.34
C MET A 374 10.58 -5.99 4.10
N ARG A 375 9.79 -6.27 5.12
CA ARG A 375 8.36 -6.02 5.14
C ARG A 375 8.05 -5.01 6.23
N MET A 376 7.18 -4.04 5.92
CA MET A 376 6.58 -3.14 6.90
C MET A 376 5.07 -3.41 6.94
N TYR A 377 4.46 -3.37 8.12
CA TYR A 377 3.01 -3.40 8.23
C TYR A 377 2.51 -2.58 9.41
N MET A 378 1.34 -2.00 9.23
CA MET A 378 0.62 -1.19 10.20
C MET A 378 -0.56 -1.97 10.77
N THR A 379 -0.79 -1.85 12.08
CA THR A 379 -1.94 -2.46 12.78
C THR A 379 -2.24 -1.72 14.09
N GLY A 380 -3.38 -2.03 14.71
CA GLY A 380 -3.74 -1.42 15.98
C GLY A 380 -4.32 0.00 15.89
N PHE A 381 -4.55 0.50 14.67
CA PHE A 381 -5.16 1.80 14.45
C PHE A 381 -6.69 1.70 14.41
N ARG A 382 -7.36 2.71 14.95
CA ARG A 382 -8.82 2.84 14.89
C ARG A 382 -9.30 3.85 13.87
N LYS A 383 -8.43 4.78 13.45
CA LYS A 383 -8.69 5.80 12.45
C LYS A 383 -7.71 5.68 11.30
N SER A 384 -8.08 6.21 10.16
CA SER A 384 -7.17 6.38 9.01
C SER A 384 -5.97 7.22 9.46
N THR A 385 -4.78 6.78 9.05
CA THR A 385 -3.52 7.41 9.45
C THR A 385 -2.56 7.43 8.27
N VAL A 386 -1.89 8.57 8.07
CA VAL A 386 -0.86 8.74 7.03
C VAL A 386 0.48 8.96 7.71
N LEU A 387 1.46 8.13 7.35
CA LEU A 387 2.85 8.24 7.79
C LEU A 387 3.71 8.82 6.68
#